data_d2270e5b84cad9fe6d62ea9d578ae529
#
_entry.id   d2270e5b84cad9fe6d62ea9d578ae529
#
_cell.length_a   1.000
_cell.length_b   1.000
_cell.length_c   1.000
_cell.angle_alpha   90.00
_cell.angle_beta   90.00
_cell.angle_gamma   90.00
#
_symmetry.space_group_name_H-M   'P 1'
#
loop_
_entity.id
_entity.type
_entity.pdbx_description
1 polymer ?
#
loop_
_entity_poly.entity_id
_entity_poly.type
_entity_poly.pdbx_seq_one_letter_code
_entity_poly.pdbx_strand_id
1 'polypeptide(L)'
;MIIYYIQESDKSKISSNYDSSNHYVDNCSSIIPFSKRDKGSLIFGLIGQKKISKIIVDSISMLGRNQIDVLNTIDFLIQNGVALSSKNEGLDTMDEYGRVRSDTILLLNLLKSLANMEYTNRKESQRYGVSKAKDLGRYKGVGGKQLESIE
;
A
#
# COMPACT_ATOMS: atom_id res chain seq x y z
N MET A 1 8.80 -21.11 -4.97
CA MET A 1 9.47 -20.79 -3.69
C MET A 1 8.52 -19.98 -2.82
N ILE A 2 8.46 -20.32 -1.55
CA ILE A 2 7.67 -19.58 -0.58
C ILE A 2 8.62 -18.67 0.19
N ILE A 3 8.29 -17.38 0.27
CA ILE A 3 9.15 -16.43 0.97
C ILE A 3 8.36 -15.72 2.08
N TYR A 4 9.11 -15.22 3.06
CA TYR A 4 8.59 -14.34 4.10
C TYR A 4 9.12 -12.94 3.84
N TYR A 5 8.24 -11.96 3.86
CA TYR A 5 8.64 -10.57 3.68
C TYR A 5 8.40 -9.76 4.95
N ILE A 6 9.39 -8.98 5.34
CA ILE A 6 9.35 -8.16 6.54
C ILE A 6 9.83 -6.76 6.20
N GLN A 7 9.06 -5.76 6.62
CA GLN A 7 9.48 -4.37 6.60
C GLN A 7 9.55 -3.89 8.03
N GLU A 8 10.69 -3.33 8.42
CA GLU A 8 10.89 -2.80 9.77
C GLU A 8 11.85 -1.61 9.71
N SER A 9 11.39 -0.47 10.16
CA SER A 9 12.22 0.73 10.19
C SER A 9 13.20 0.75 11.36
N ASP A 10 12.87 0.07 12.46
CA ASP A 10 13.73 -0.01 13.63
C ASP A 10 14.58 -1.27 13.57
N LYS A 11 15.85 -1.09 13.28
CA LYS A 11 16.77 -2.22 13.13
C LYS A 11 16.84 -3.09 14.38
N SER A 12 16.62 -2.51 15.55
CA SER A 12 16.70 -3.28 16.80
C SER A 12 15.57 -4.30 16.93
N LYS A 13 14.48 -4.14 16.18
CA LYS A 13 13.36 -5.06 16.20
C LYS A 13 13.49 -6.18 15.19
N ILE A 14 14.53 -6.16 14.35
CA ILE A 14 14.75 -7.20 13.39
C ILE A 14 15.44 -8.37 14.11
N SER A 15 14.75 -9.51 14.14
CA SER A 15 15.26 -10.68 14.82
C SER A 15 16.36 -11.35 14.01
N SER A 16 17.36 -11.88 14.69
CA SER A 16 18.39 -12.69 14.06
C SER A 16 17.83 -13.98 13.44
N ASN A 17 16.60 -14.34 13.82
CA ASN A 17 15.95 -15.52 13.26
C ASN A 17 15.48 -15.30 11.81
N TYR A 18 15.57 -14.08 11.29
CA TYR A 18 15.21 -13.78 9.91
C TYR A 18 16.36 -13.98 8.92
N ASP A 19 17.38 -14.67 9.34
CA ASP A 19 18.59 -14.85 8.54
C ASP A 19 18.55 -16.15 7.74
N SER A 20 17.40 -16.49 7.18
CA SER A 20 17.29 -17.67 6.33
C SER A 20 17.12 -17.24 4.87
N SER A 21 17.44 -18.15 3.95
CA SER A 21 17.44 -17.83 2.52
C SER A 21 16.07 -17.44 1.96
N ASN A 22 14.99 -17.72 2.68
CA ASN A 22 13.64 -17.37 2.26
C ASN A 22 13.04 -16.21 3.04
N HIS A 23 13.82 -15.53 3.89
CA HIS A 23 13.38 -14.32 4.56
C HIS A 23 13.95 -13.09 3.83
N TYR A 24 13.08 -12.19 3.45
CA TYR A 24 13.43 -10.96 2.74
C TYR A 24 13.06 -9.77 3.62
N VAL A 25 14.06 -9.10 4.15
CA VAL A 25 13.87 -8.05 5.14
C VAL A 25 14.29 -6.70 4.55
N ASP A 26 13.37 -5.77 4.51
CA ASP A 26 13.66 -4.38 4.18
C ASP A 26 13.74 -3.56 5.47
N ASN A 27 14.93 -3.16 5.83
CA ASN A 27 15.14 -2.24 6.94
C ASN A 27 15.07 -0.81 6.41
N CYS A 28 13.87 -0.31 6.27
CA CYS A 28 13.64 1.02 5.69
C CYS A 28 12.35 1.62 6.25
N SER A 29 12.14 2.90 5.98
CA SER A 29 10.93 3.59 6.37
C SER A 29 9.74 3.04 5.59
N SER A 30 8.59 2.96 6.26
CA SER A 30 7.35 2.50 5.62
C SER A 30 6.83 3.47 4.56
N ILE A 31 7.34 4.70 4.51
CA ILE A 31 6.89 5.67 3.50
C ILE A 31 7.51 5.41 2.13
N ILE A 32 8.47 4.52 2.03
CA ILE A 32 9.08 4.16 0.75
C ILE A 32 8.14 3.18 0.03
N PRO A 33 7.77 3.46 -1.24
CA PRO A 33 6.91 2.52 -1.97
C PRO A 33 7.55 1.15 -2.07
N PHE A 34 6.73 0.11 -2.04
CA PHE A 34 7.23 -1.27 -2.06
C PHE A 34 8.17 -1.52 -3.23
N SER A 35 7.82 -1.03 -4.41
CA SER A 35 8.63 -1.24 -5.62
C SER A 35 9.98 -0.53 -5.58
N LYS A 36 10.17 0.41 -4.66
CA LYS A 36 11.42 1.16 -4.51
C LYS A 36 12.29 0.64 -3.37
N ARG A 37 11.80 -0.32 -2.60
CA ARG A 37 12.57 -0.93 -1.51
C ARG A 37 13.55 -1.93 -2.08
N ASP A 38 14.67 -2.15 -1.42
CA ASP A 38 15.71 -3.08 -1.90
C ASP A 38 15.15 -4.48 -2.11
N LYS A 39 14.50 -5.04 -1.11
CA LYS A 39 13.94 -6.39 -1.22
C LYS A 39 12.62 -6.39 -1.99
N GLY A 40 11.83 -5.32 -1.86
CA GLY A 40 10.59 -5.20 -2.62
C GLY A 40 10.82 -5.23 -4.12
N SER A 41 11.80 -4.47 -4.62
CA SER A 41 12.14 -4.49 -6.03
C SER A 41 12.71 -5.83 -6.48
N LEU A 42 13.51 -6.47 -5.62
CA LEU A 42 14.05 -7.80 -5.88
C LEU A 42 12.91 -8.82 -6.00
N ILE A 43 11.94 -8.76 -5.12
CA ILE A 43 10.78 -9.64 -5.13
C ILE A 43 9.98 -9.49 -6.44
N PHE A 44 9.77 -8.26 -6.89
CA PHE A 44 9.09 -8.01 -8.16
C PHE A 44 9.84 -8.66 -9.32
N GLY A 45 11.16 -8.57 -9.33
CA GLY A 45 11.98 -9.23 -10.34
C GLY A 45 11.85 -10.74 -10.30
N LEU A 46 11.86 -11.33 -9.11
CA LEU A 46 11.71 -12.77 -8.94
C LEU A 46 10.32 -13.25 -9.35
N ILE A 47 9.28 -12.46 -9.10
CA ILE A 47 7.93 -12.77 -9.55
C ILE A 47 7.87 -12.80 -11.08
N GLY A 48 8.51 -11.81 -11.73
CA GLY A 48 8.59 -11.79 -13.19
C GLY A 48 9.28 -13.02 -13.77
N GLN A 49 10.21 -13.59 -13.02
CA GLN A 49 10.90 -14.83 -13.40
C GLN A 49 10.16 -16.08 -12.96
N LYS A 50 8.98 -15.93 -12.37
CA LYS A 50 8.14 -17.02 -11.86
C LYS A 50 8.83 -17.90 -10.83
N LYS A 51 9.69 -17.30 -10.01
CA LYS A 51 10.43 -18.01 -8.97
C LYS A 51 9.73 -18.01 -7.63
N ILE A 52 8.72 -17.17 -7.42
CA ILE A 52 7.98 -17.08 -6.16
C ILE A 52 6.56 -17.58 -6.37
N SER A 53 6.11 -18.49 -5.50
CA SER A 53 4.75 -19.01 -5.54
C SER A 53 3.88 -18.44 -4.43
N LYS A 54 4.48 -18.01 -3.31
CA LYS A 54 3.74 -17.49 -2.17
C LYS A 54 4.59 -16.53 -1.36
N ILE A 55 3.96 -15.48 -0.86
CA ILE A 55 4.57 -14.53 0.07
C ILE A 55 3.77 -14.56 1.37
N ILE A 56 4.48 -14.64 2.47
CA ILE A 56 3.89 -14.61 3.81
C ILE A 56 4.36 -13.32 4.49
N VAL A 57 3.42 -12.56 5.05
CA VAL A 57 3.72 -11.34 5.80
C VAL A 57 3.00 -11.38 7.14
N ASP A 58 3.48 -10.61 8.11
CA ASP A 58 2.78 -10.46 9.38
C ASP A 58 1.57 -9.55 9.21
N SER A 59 1.68 -8.52 8.38
CA SER A 59 0.58 -7.60 8.09
C SER A 59 0.66 -7.11 6.66
N ILE A 60 -0.49 -6.91 6.02
CA ILE A 60 -0.53 -6.37 4.67
C ILE A 60 0.03 -4.95 4.60
N SER A 61 0.05 -4.24 5.72
CA SER A 61 0.64 -2.90 5.78
C SER A 61 2.12 -2.88 5.41
N MET A 62 2.80 -4.01 5.50
CA MET A 62 4.20 -4.12 5.08
C MET A 62 4.38 -4.09 3.57
N LEU A 63 3.31 -4.23 2.80
CA LEU A 63 3.38 -4.36 1.34
C LEU A 63 3.31 -3.03 0.60
N GLY A 64 3.31 -1.93 1.29
CA GLY A 64 3.27 -0.64 0.62
C GLY A 64 3.40 0.53 1.58
N ARG A 65 3.52 1.72 1.00
CA ARG A 65 3.68 2.95 1.79
C ARG A 65 2.34 3.51 2.27
N ASN A 66 1.27 3.15 1.61
CA ASN A 66 -0.09 3.59 1.96
C ASN A 66 -1.09 2.56 1.47
N GLN A 67 -2.35 2.80 1.72
CA GLN A 67 -3.42 1.86 1.39
C GLN A 67 -3.46 1.53 -0.10
N ILE A 68 -3.33 2.52 -0.96
CA ILE A 68 -3.38 2.31 -2.41
C ILE A 68 -2.17 1.51 -2.88
N ASP A 69 -0.99 1.81 -2.36
CA ASP A 69 0.22 1.07 -2.70
C ASP A 69 0.12 -0.40 -2.27
N VAL A 70 -0.42 -0.65 -1.07
CA VAL A 70 -0.66 -2.01 -0.58
C VAL A 70 -1.61 -2.76 -1.52
N LEU A 71 -2.73 -2.13 -1.89
CA LEU A 71 -3.71 -2.76 -2.77
C LEU A 71 -3.13 -3.06 -4.15
N ASN A 72 -2.33 -2.14 -4.69
CA ASN A 72 -1.67 -2.35 -5.97
C ASN A 72 -0.68 -3.51 -5.90
N THR A 73 0.05 -3.63 -4.80
CA THR A 73 0.98 -4.74 -4.60
C THR A 73 0.23 -6.06 -4.55
N ILE A 74 -0.88 -6.12 -3.82
CA ILE A 74 -1.69 -7.35 -3.72
C ILE A 74 -2.24 -7.73 -5.09
N ASP A 75 -2.76 -6.76 -5.85
CA ASP A 75 -3.24 -7.01 -7.21
C ASP A 75 -2.14 -7.58 -8.10
N PHE A 76 -0.96 -7.02 -8.02
CA PHE A 76 0.17 -7.51 -8.80
C PHE A 76 0.48 -8.97 -8.48
N LEU A 77 0.45 -9.33 -7.20
CA LEU A 77 0.66 -10.71 -6.76
C LEU A 77 -0.40 -11.63 -7.36
N ILE A 78 -1.66 -11.24 -7.25
CA ILE A 78 -2.77 -12.05 -7.75
C ILE A 78 -2.66 -12.24 -9.26
N GLN A 79 -2.38 -11.17 -9.99
CA GLN A 79 -2.27 -11.24 -11.45
C GLN A 79 -1.13 -12.12 -11.92
N ASN A 80 -0.10 -12.27 -11.10
CA ASN A 80 1.05 -13.11 -11.42
C ASN A 80 0.97 -14.50 -10.81
N GLY A 81 -0.16 -14.86 -10.24
CA GLY A 81 -0.35 -16.20 -9.70
C GLY A 81 0.40 -16.45 -8.40
N VAL A 82 0.78 -15.39 -7.67
CA VAL A 82 1.49 -15.51 -6.41
C VAL A 82 0.50 -15.41 -5.26
N ALA A 83 0.47 -16.43 -4.40
CA ALA A 83 -0.39 -16.42 -3.23
C ALA A 83 0.17 -15.47 -2.16
N LEU A 84 -0.72 -14.86 -1.39
CA LEU A 84 -0.34 -14.03 -0.25
C LEU A 84 -1.05 -14.53 0.99
N SER A 85 -0.31 -14.63 2.08
CA SER A 85 -0.86 -14.94 3.39
C SER A 85 -0.44 -13.86 4.36
N SER A 86 -1.38 -13.25 5.07
CA SER A 86 -1.12 -12.24 6.09
C SER A 86 -1.64 -12.71 7.43
N LYS A 87 -0.75 -12.76 8.43
CA LYS A 87 -1.10 -13.33 9.72
C LYS A 87 -2.05 -12.45 10.52
N ASN A 88 -1.78 -11.16 10.59
CA ASN A 88 -2.58 -10.26 11.42
C ASN A 88 -4.02 -10.11 10.95
N GLU A 89 -4.23 -10.08 9.63
CA GLU A 89 -5.55 -9.95 9.05
C GLU A 89 -6.25 -11.30 8.83
N GLY A 90 -5.49 -12.40 8.98
CA GLY A 90 -6.04 -13.72 8.68
C GLY A 90 -6.40 -13.88 7.21
N LEU A 91 -5.65 -13.22 6.34
CA LEU A 91 -5.94 -13.17 4.92
C LEU A 91 -5.12 -14.20 4.15
N ASP A 92 -5.81 -15.02 3.36
CA ASP A 92 -5.18 -15.89 2.35
C ASP A 92 -5.84 -15.60 1.01
N THR A 93 -5.06 -15.20 0.03
CA THR A 93 -5.63 -14.81 -1.27
C THR A 93 -6.03 -15.99 -2.14
N MET A 94 -5.43 -17.16 -1.90
CA MET A 94 -5.67 -18.35 -2.72
C MET A 94 -6.08 -19.53 -1.85
N ASP A 95 -6.86 -20.42 -2.43
CA ASP A 95 -7.22 -21.68 -1.77
C ASP A 95 -6.09 -22.72 -1.96
N GLU A 96 -6.31 -23.91 -1.41
CA GLU A 96 -5.33 -25.00 -1.47
C GLU A 96 -5.06 -25.50 -2.89
N TYR A 97 -5.94 -25.15 -3.84
CA TYR A 97 -5.79 -25.53 -5.24
C TYR A 97 -5.17 -24.44 -6.10
N GLY A 98 -4.71 -23.36 -5.46
CA GLY A 98 -4.07 -22.22 -6.17
C GLY A 98 -5.05 -21.29 -6.86
N ARG A 99 -6.34 -21.37 -6.53
CA ARG A 99 -7.36 -20.49 -7.11
C ARG A 99 -7.60 -19.31 -6.19
N VAL A 100 -7.78 -18.13 -6.78
CA VAL A 100 -8.06 -16.93 -6.00
C VAL A 100 -9.41 -17.09 -5.33
N ARG A 101 -9.45 -16.85 -4.02
CA ARG A 101 -10.67 -16.97 -3.24
C ARG A 101 -11.65 -15.85 -3.60
N SER A 102 -12.91 -16.20 -3.78
CA SER A 102 -13.93 -15.21 -4.14
C SER A 102 -14.16 -14.19 -3.03
N ASP A 103 -14.06 -14.59 -1.76
CA ASP A 103 -14.18 -13.66 -0.63
C ASP A 103 -13.02 -12.65 -0.64
N THR A 104 -11.83 -13.07 -1.04
CA THR A 104 -10.68 -12.19 -1.18
C THR A 104 -10.91 -11.15 -2.28
N ILE A 105 -11.42 -11.58 -3.43
CA ILE A 105 -11.70 -10.67 -4.55
C ILE A 105 -12.73 -9.63 -4.11
N LEU A 106 -13.79 -10.06 -3.44
CA LEU A 106 -14.83 -9.15 -2.97
C LEU A 106 -14.26 -8.14 -1.97
N LEU A 107 -13.47 -8.61 -1.01
CA LEU A 107 -12.87 -7.75 -0.01
C LEU A 107 -11.94 -6.71 -0.64
N LEU A 108 -11.09 -7.13 -1.57
CA LEU A 108 -10.17 -6.21 -2.25
C LEU A 108 -10.91 -5.17 -3.06
N ASN A 109 -11.96 -5.57 -3.77
CA ASN A 109 -12.76 -4.62 -4.54
C ASN A 109 -13.44 -3.60 -3.63
N LEU A 110 -13.93 -4.04 -2.48
CA LEU A 110 -14.54 -3.15 -1.50
C LEU A 110 -13.51 -2.16 -0.95
N LEU A 111 -12.32 -2.65 -0.57
CA LEU A 111 -11.26 -1.79 -0.05
C LEU A 111 -10.79 -0.77 -1.09
N LYS A 112 -10.70 -1.16 -2.36
CA LYS A 112 -10.36 -0.23 -3.43
C LYS A 112 -11.40 0.85 -3.59
N SER A 113 -12.67 0.48 -3.52
CA SER A 113 -13.76 1.45 -3.62
C SER A 113 -13.72 2.45 -2.47
N LEU A 114 -13.47 1.97 -1.25
CA LEU A 114 -13.36 2.85 -0.09
C LEU A 114 -12.16 3.79 -0.21
N ALA A 115 -11.03 3.29 -0.67
CA ALA A 115 -9.83 4.10 -0.88
C ALA A 115 -10.08 5.20 -1.91
N ASN A 116 -10.78 4.88 -3.00
CA ASN A 116 -11.13 5.85 -4.01
C ASN A 116 -12.11 6.89 -3.48
N MET A 117 -13.06 6.47 -2.65
CA MET A 117 -14.00 7.41 -2.02
C MET A 117 -13.28 8.40 -1.11
N GLU A 118 -12.36 7.92 -0.29
CA GLU A 118 -11.58 8.80 0.57
C GLU A 118 -10.79 9.82 -0.24
N TYR A 119 -10.16 9.39 -1.31
CA TYR A 119 -9.40 10.28 -2.18
C TYR A 119 -10.30 11.33 -2.80
N THR A 120 -11.44 10.92 -3.32
CA THR A 120 -12.41 11.81 -3.95
C THR A 120 -12.95 12.82 -2.93
N ASN A 121 -13.31 12.35 -1.74
CA ASN A 121 -13.83 13.22 -0.69
C ASN A 121 -12.81 14.29 -0.28
N ARG A 122 -11.54 13.90 -0.13
CA ARG A 122 -10.49 14.86 0.20
C ARG A 122 -10.33 15.91 -0.89
N LYS A 123 -10.37 15.47 -2.15
CA LYS A 123 -10.23 16.39 -3.27
C LYS A 123 -11.41 17.36 -3.35
N GLU A 124 -12.61 16.90 -3.13
CA GLU A 124 -13.80 17.75 -3.10
C GLU A 124 -13.74 18.74 -1.95
N SER A 125 -13.32 18.30 -0.78
CA SER A 125 -13.16 19.17 0.37
C SER A 125 -12.17 20.29 0.08
N GLN A 126 -11.06 19.98 -0.58
CA GLN A 126 -10.09 20.98 -0.95
C GLN A 126 -10.67 21.99 -1.94
N ARG A 127 -11.42 21.52 -2.94
CA ARG A 127 -12.06 22.41 -3.90
C ARG A 127 -13.06 23.32 -3.22
N TYR A 128 -13.85 22.77 -2.32
CA TYR A 128 -14.84 23.55 -1.60
C TYR A 128 -14.14 24.63 -0.75
N GLY A 129 -13.09 24.29 -0.07
CA GLY A 129 -12.34 25.23 0.72
C GLY A 129 -11.75 26.37 -0.10
N VAL A 130 -11.18 26.06 -1.27
CA VAL A 130 -10.63 27.08 -2.14
C VAL A 130 -11.72 27.99 -2.69
N SER A 131 -12.83 27.43 -3.15
CA SER A 131 -13.95 28.20 -3.67
C SER A 131 -14.51 29.13 -2.61
N LYS A 132 -14.71 28.63 -1.40
CA LYS A 132 -15.20 29.43 -0.30
C LYS A 132 -14.25 30.56 0.06
N ALA A 133 -12.96 30.31 0.05
CA ALA A 133 -11.97 31.31 0.34
C ALA A 133 -11.97 32.43 -0.71
N LYS A 134 -12.16 32.06 -1.97
CA LYS A 134 -12.28 33.07 -3.04
C LYS A 134 -13.52 33.91 -2.86
N ASP A 135 -14.64 33.28 -2.55
CA ASP A 135 -15.91 34.00 -2.34
C ASP A 135 -15.79 34.98 -1.18
N LEU A 136 -15.01 34.68 -0.18
CA LEU A 136 -14.77 35.55 0.95
C LEU A 136 -13.66 36.58 0.67
N GLY A 137 -13.09 36.56 -0.51
CA GLY A 137 -12.05 37.51 -0.85
C GLY A 137 -10.67 37.16 -0.38
N ARG A 138 -10.47 35.94 0.11
CA ARG A 138 -9.19 35.52 0.65
C ARG A 138 -8.06 35.53 -0.35
N TYR A 139 -8.33 35.20 -1.59
CA TYR A 139 -7.35 35.19 -2.63
C TYR A 139 -7.33 36.43 -3.49
N LYS A 140 -8.15 37.44 -3.08
CA LYS A 140 -8.26 38.62 -3.78
C LYS A 140 -7.02 39.36 -3.81
N GLY A 141 -6.28 39.26 -3.01
CA GLY A 141 -5.11 40.00 -3.00
C GLY A 141 -3.92 39.33 -3.56
N VAL A 142 -4.10 38.40 -4.37
CA VAL A 142 -2.96 37.82 -4.94
C VAL A 142 -2.14 38.86 -5.62
N GLY A 143 -2.77 39.73 -6.09
CA GLY A 143 -2.11 40.85 -6.54
C GLY A 143 -1.83 41.69 -5.43
N GLY A 144 -2.19 41.40 -4.41
CA GLY A 144 -1.94 42.09 -3.43
C GLY A 144 -2.90 42.70 -2.71
N LYS A 145 -3.70 42.73 -2.51
CA LYS A 145 -4.45 43.34 -1.86
C LYS A 145 -5.24 42.96 -1.03
N GLN A 146 -5.60 43.06 -0.39
CA GLN A 146 -6.35 42.94 0.47
C GLN A 146 -7.11 42.15 0.78
N LEU A 147 -7.37 41.84 1.36
CA LEU A 147 -8.02 41.05 1.70
C LEU A 147 -8.74 41.15 2.67
N GLU A 148 -9.46 41.07 2.82
CA GLU A 148 -10.19 41.21 3.75
C GLU A 148 -10.55 40.10 4.25
N SER A 149 -10.69 39.78 4.92
CA SER A 149 -11.08 38.82 5.57
C SER A 149 -11.35 37.79 5.35
N ILE A 150 -11.43 37.18 5.62
CA ILE A 150 -11.61 36.25 5.50
C ILE A 150 -12.10 35.40 6.13
N GLU A 151 -12.30 34.88 6.63
CA GLU A 151 -12.80 34.14 7.37
C GLU A 151 -12.36 33.39 7.70
#